data_d2adb69f93c3be740640dcbb7266c395
#
_entry.id   d2adb69f93c3be740640dcbb7266c395
#
_cell.length_a   1.000
_cell.length_b   1.000
_cell.length_c   1.000
_cell.angle_alpha   90.00
_cell.angle_beta   90.00
_cell.angle_gamma   90.00
#
_symmetry.space_group_name_H-M   'P 1'
#
loop_
_entity.id
_entity.type
_entity.pdbx_description
1 polymer ?
#
loop_
_entity_poly.entity_id
_entity_poly.type
_entity_poly.pdbx_seq_one_letter_code
_entity_poly.pdbx_strand_id
1 'polypeptide(L)'
;MTGTLMIAGARLLLGDAISPPTTLTISDDRIAAIGAEAPAGVRELRADGLLLAPGLVDIHGDAFERQVQPRPGVDFRHDLALIDTDSQLLANGITTAFHGVTLSWEPGLRSEAAFRALVAAWIALAGRLGADHRIHLRLETYAMDHWPSAEAAIAAGAVHLLAFNDHTAEIARRASDPARASRYADRAKLTGPEVLALAKAMLARADEVEPFVARAADRARGAGIVMASHDDASPESRARWRALGC
;
A
#
# COMPACT_ATOMS: atom_id res chain seq x y z
N MET A 1 10.24 -21.96 9.53
CA MET A 1 10.44 -23.42 9.40
C MET A 1 11.89 -23.63 9.01
N THR A 2 12.68 -24.20 9.88
CA THR A 2 14.05 -24.61 9.57
C THR A 2 13.97 -26.00 8.92
N GLY A 3 14.34 -26.12 7.66
CA GLY A 3 14.35 -27.39 6.94
C GLY A 3 14.42 -27.20 5.44
N THR A 4 14.73 -28.30 4.74
CA THR A 4 14.79 -28.31 3.29
C THR A 4 13.48 -28.86 2.71
N LEU A 5 12.93 -28.20 1.72
CA LEU A 5 11.77 -28.60 0.93
C LEU A 5 12.18 -28.68 -0.53
N MET A 6 11.82 -29.76 -1.23
CA MET A 6 11.93 -29.87 -2.67
C MET A 6 10.55 -29.81 -3.32
N ILE A 7 10.39 -28.97 -4.33
CA ILE A 7 9.23 -28.95 -5.23
C ILE A 7 9.65 -29.66 -6.52
N ALA A 8 8.96 -30.76 -6.88
CA ALA A 8 9.35 -31.63 -8.00
C ALA A 8 8.28 -31.65 -9.10
N GLY A 9 8.71 -31.70 -10.36
CA GLY A 9 7.85 -31.88 -11.52
C GLY A 9 7.17 -30.62 -12.04
N ALA A 10 7.37 -29.46 -11.39
CA ALA A 10 6.84 -28.17 -11.87
C ALA A 10 7.66 -27.64 -13.05
N ARG A 11 6.99 -26.88 -13.92
CA ARG A 11 7.66 -25.94 -14.83
C ARG A 11 7.89 -24.65 -14.04
N LEU A 12 9.06 -24.03 -14.21
CA LEU A 12 9.42 -22.81 -13.47
C LEU A 12 9.35 -21.60 -14.40
N LEU A 13 8.77 -20.50 -13.92
CA LEU A 13 8.88 -19.19 -14.56
C LEU A 13 10.22 -18.57 -14.15
N LEU A 14 11.17 -18.51 -15.08
CA LEU A 14 12.52 -17.99 -14.87
C LEU A 14 12.71 -16.73 -15.74
N GLY A 15 12.48 -15.57 -15.16
CA GLY A 15 12.47 -14.32 -15.91
C GLY A 15 11.35 -14.32 -16.95
N ASP A 16 11.69 -14.31 -18.22
CA ASP A 16 10.77 -14.32 -19.37
C ASP A 16 10.55 -15.71 -20.00
N ALA A 17 11.17 -16.75 -19.44
CA ALA A 17 11.12 -18.11 -19.98
C ALA A 17 10.46 -19.08 -19.00
N ILE A 18 9.82 -20.11 -19.57
CA ILE A 18 9.27 -21.23 -18.81
C ILE A 18 10.16 -22.46 -19.04
N SER A 19 10.67 -23.03 -17.95
CA SER A 19 11.51 -24.24 -18.02
C SER A 19 10.70 -25.46 -18.42
N PRO A 20 11.36 -26.55 -18.90
CA PRO A 20 10.81 -27.90 -18.81
C PRO A 20 10.48 -28.25 -17.35
N PRO A 21 9.69 -29.35 -17.10
CA PRO A 21 9.49 -29.86 -15.75
C PRO A 21 10.83 -30.12 -15.07
N THR A 22 11.00 -29.59 -13.85
CA THR A 22 12.25 -29.68 -13.10
C THR A 22 12.01 -29.68 -11.60
N THR A 23 13.07 -29.61 -10.81
CA THR A 23 13.03 -29.51 -9.35
C THR A 23 13.47 -28.13 -8.88
N LEU A 24 12.90 -27.67 -7.76
CA LEU A 24 13.37 -26.50 -7.04
C LEU A 24 13.53 -26.87 -5.58
N THR A 25 14.72 -26.66 -5.03
CA THR A 25 15.03 -26.92 -3.63
C THR A 25 15.05 -25.62 -2.85
N ILE A 26 14.31 -25.57 -1.75
CA ILE A 26 14.27 -24.46 -0.79
C ILE A 26 14.97 -24.93 0.48
N SER A 27 15.94 -24.19 0.96
CA SER A 27 16.55 -24.40 2.27
C SER A 27 16.31 -23.16 3.12
N ASP A 28 15.72 -23.35 4.27
CA ASP A 28 15.23 -22.32 5.16
C ASP A 28 14.21 -21.41 4.45
N ASP A 29 14.59 -20.22 4.06
CA ASP A 29 13.75 -19.23 3.36
C ASP A 29 14.28 -18.85 1.96
N ARG A 30 15.24 -19.66 1.42
CA ARG A 30 15.94 -19.34 0.18
C ARG A 30 15.83 -20.45 -0.84
N ILE A 31 15.78 -20.08 -2.11
CA ILE A 31 16.00 -21.02 -3.22
C ILE A 31 17.46 -21.46 -3.19
N ALA A 32 17.70 -22.73 -2.85
CA ALA A 32 19.04 -23.30 -2.74
C ALA A 32 19.54 -23.87 -4.07
N ALA A 33 18.66 -24.50 -4.86
CA ALA A 33 19.03 -25.11 -6.14
C ALA A 33 17.83 -25.24 -7.08
N ILE A 34 18.12 -25.23 -8.39
CA ILE A 34 17.17 -25.55 -9.47
C ILE A 34 17.78 -26.70 -10.27
N GLY A 35 16.98 -27.74 -10.57
CA GLY A 35 17.38 -28.90 -11.38
C GLY A 35 18.29 -29.89 -10.66
N ALA A 36 18.54 -29.71 -9.36
CA ALA A 36 19.35 -30.65 -8.59
C ALA A 36 18.53 -31.88 -8.14
N GLU A 37 19.24 -33.02 -7.92
CA GLU A 37 18.64 -34.17 -7.27
C GLU A 37 18.31 -33.88 -5.81
N ALA A 38 17.27 -34.55 -5.30
CA ALA A 38 16.87 -34.42 -3.91
C ALA A 38 17.95 -34.93 -2.95
N PRO A 39 18.33 -34.19 -1.92
CA PRO A 39 19.05 -34.77 -0.80
C PRO A 39 18.23 -35.89 -0.15
N ALA A 40 18.89 -36.92 0.35
CA ALA A 40 18.20 -38.02 1.02
C ALA A 40 17.40 -37.51 2.23
N GLY A 41 16.12 -37.92 2.35
CA GLY A 41 15.24 -37.57 3.47
C GLY A 41 14.63 -36.18 3.41
N VAL A 42 14.78 -35.45 2.30
CA VAL A 42 14.13 -34.13 2.13
C VAL A 42 12.61 -34.31 1.95
N ARG A 43 11.83 -33.38 2.51
CA ARG A 43 10.39 -33.29 2.25
C ARG A 43 10.15 -32.90 0.78
N GLU A 44 9.39 -33.75 0.06
CA GLU A 44 9.04 -33.49 -1.33
C GLU A 44 7.58 -33.04 -1.48
N LEU A 45 7.36 -32.02 -2.31
CA LEU A 45 6.06 -31.58 -2.79
C LEU A 45 6.00 -31.83 -4.31
N ARG A 46 5.12 -32.75 -4.73
CA ARG A 46 4.86 -33.00 -6.15
C ARG A 46 4.02 -31.91 -6.76
N ALA A 47 4.46 -31.36 -7.89
CA ALA A 47 3.81 -30.26 -8.61
C ALA A 47 3.75 -30.54 -10.12
N ASP A 48 3.55 -31.80 -10.49
CA ASP A 48 3.48 -32.22 -11.88
C ASP A 48 2.39 -31.50 -12.65
N GLY A 49 2.73 -31.00 -13.83
CA GLY A 49 1.82 -30.26 -14.69
C GLY A 49 1.52 -28.80 -14.25
N LEU A 50 2.03 -28.39 -13.09
CA LEU A 50 1.87 -27.03 -12.58
C LEU A 50 2.98 -26.10 -13.06
N LEU A 51 2.67 -24.80 -13.04
CA LEU A 51 3.64 -23.73 -13.21
C LEU A 51 3.96 -23.15 -11.82
N LEU A 52 5.24 -23.15 -11.45
CA LEU A 52 5.75 -22.48 -10.27
C LEU A 52 6.32 -21.12 -10.68
N ALA A 53 5.79 -20.06 -10.11
CA ALA A 53 6.21 -18.68 -10.35
C ALA A 53 6.53 -17.98 -9.03
N PRO A 54 7.30 -16.87 -9.04
CA PRO A 54 7.36 -15.97 -7.91
C PRO A 54 5.97 -15.47 -7.52
N GLY A 55 5.76 -15.21 -6.23
CA GLY A 55 4.53 -14.58 -5.78
C GLY A 55 4.39 -13.16 -6.37
N LEU A 56 3.15 -12.72 -6.55
CA LEU A 56 2.86 -11.41 -7.08
C LEU A 56 3.22 -10.32 -6.07
N VAL A 57 3.69 -9.19 -6.58
CA VAL A 57 3.96 -7.97 -5.80
C VAL A 57 2.94 -6.91 -6.22
N ASP A 58 2.07 -6.52 -5.30
CA ASP A 58 1.14 -5.40 -5.49
C ASP A 58 1.76 -4.13 -4.89
N ILE A 59 2.11 -3.16 -5.73
CA ILE A 59 2.74 -1.90 -5.28
C ILE A 59 1.74 -0.79 -4.95
N HIS A 60 0.45 -1.02 -5.14
CA HIS A 60 -0.60 0.00 -4.94
C HIS A 60 -1.96 -0.63 -4.58
N GLY A 61 -1.98 -1.48 -3.55
CA GLY A 61 -3.20 -2.13 -3.08
C GLY A 61 -4.00 -1.23 -2.13
N ASP A 62 -5.28 -1.05 -2.40
CA ASP A 62 -6.22 -0.37 -1.49
C ASP A 62 -7.37 -1.30 -1.02
N ALA A 63 -7.24 -2.60 -1.28
CA ALA A 63 -8.26 -3.59 -0.94
C ALA A 63 -8.57 -3.63 0.56
N PHE A 64 -7.59 -3.33 1.43
CA PHE A 64 -7.76 -3.27 2.88
C PHE A 64 -8.84 -2.26 3.32
N GLU A 65 -9.06 -1.18 2.56
CA GLU A 65 -10.11 -0.19 2.87
C GLU A 65 -11.50 -0.85 2.93
N ARG A 66 -11.76 -1.88 2.09
CA ARG A 66 -13.02 -2.65 2.12
C ARG A 66 -13.16 -3.52 3.34
N GLN A 67 -12.06 -4.01 3.91
CA GLN A 67 -12.08 -4.79 5.15
C GLN A 67 -12.22 -3.87 6.37
N VAL A 68 -11.68 -2.64 6.31
CA VAL A 68 -11.89 -1.63 7.35
C VAL A 68 -13.32 -1.09 7.32
N GLN A 69 -13.81 -0.73 6.12
CA GLN A 69 -15.16 -0.18 5.92
C GLN A 69 -15.86 -0.87 4.75
N PRO A 70 -16.43 -2.08 4.95
CA PRO A 70 -17.05 -2.86 3.88
C PRO A 70 -18.30 -2.19 3.28
N ARG A 71 -18.93 -1.31 4.04
CA ARG A 71 -20.05 -0.47 3.61
C ARG A 71 -20.16 0.79 4.49
N PRO A 72 -20.81 1.87 4.02
CA PRO A 72 -21.00 3.08 4.81
C PRO A 72 -21.57 2.80 6.21
N GLY A 73 -20.98 3.39 7.23
CA GLY A 73 -21.42 3.27 8.63
C GLY A 73 -21.04 1.96 9.33
N VAL A 74 -20.31 1.07 8.69
CA VAL A 74 -19.81 -0.18 9.31
C VAL A 74 -18.30 -0.19 9.27
N ASP A 75 -17.68 -0.05 10.43
CA ASP A 75 -16.22 -0.06 10.57
C ASP A 75 -15.77 -1.28 11.35
N PHE A 76 -14.71 -1.94 10.87
CA PHE A 76 -13.99 -2.99 11.60
C PHE A 76 -12.67 -2.46 12.15
N ARG A 77 -12.15 -3.16 13.17
CA ARG A 77 -10.82 -2.89 13.68
C ARG A 77 -9.77 -3.14 12.62
N HIS A 78 -8.75 -2.29 12.58
CA HIS A 78 -7.70 -2.37 11.55
C HIS A 78 -6.89 -3.67 11.62
N ASP A 79 -6.66 -4.23 12.80
CA ASP A 79 -5.98 -5.53 12.94
C ASP A 79 -6.77 -6.69 12.32
N LEU A 80 -8.08 -6.74 12.53
CA LEU A 80 -8.94 -7.74 11.90
C LEU A 80 -8.99 -7.55 10.38
N ALA A 81 -9.09 -6.30 9.93
CA ALA A 81 -9.08 -5.97 8.50
C ALA A 81 -7.77 -6.40 7.83
N LEU A 82 -6.62 -6.20 8.47
CA LEU A 82 -5.32 -6.63 7.94
C LEU A 82 -5.18 -8.16 7.89
N ILE A 83 -5.67 -8.88 8.91
CA ILE A 83 -5.65 -10.37 8.91
C ILE A 83 -6.53 -10.93 7.79
N ASP A 84 -7.72 -10.34 7.56
CA ASP A 84 -8.59 -10.76 6.46
C ASP A 84 -7.96 -10.42 5.09
N THR A 85 -7.37 -9.22 4.98
CA THR A 85 -6.62 -8.81 3.77
C THR A 85 -5.48 -9.77 3.47
N ASP A 86 -4.68 -10.18 4.47
CA ASP A 86 -3.59 -11.15 4.33
C ASP A 86 -4.08 -12.47 3.71
N SER A 87 -5.19 -13.00 4.25
CA SER A 87 -5.80 -14.23 3.73
C SER A 87 -6.23 -14.09 2.27
N GLN A 88 -6.80 -12.94 1.89
CA GLN A 88 -7.22 -12.68 0.52
C GLN A 88 -6.03 -12.48 -0.43
N LEU A 89 -4.97 -11.79 0.01
CA LEU A 89 -3.74 -11.64 -0.78
C LEU A 89 -3.12 -12.99 -1.11
N LEU A 90 -2.92 -13.83 -0.11
CA LEU A 90 -2.33 -15.16 -0.28
C LEU A 90 -3.21 -16.06 -1.16
N ALA A 91 -4.53 -16.03 -0.99
CA ALA A 91 -5.45 -16.78 -1.83
C ALA A 91 -5.40 -16.38 -3.33
N ASN A 92 -4.93 -15.16 -3.61
CA ASN A 92 -4.73 -14.64 -4.97
C ASN A 92 -3.26 -14.67 -5.43
N GLY A 93 -2.37 -15.31 -4.68
CA GLY A 93 -0.95 -15.45 -5.04
C GLY A 93 -0.13 -14.17 -4.83
N ILE A 94 -0.66 -13.17 -4.12
CA ILE A 94 0.06 -11.94 -3.77
C ILE A 94 0.83 -12.18 -2.48
N THR A 95 2.15 -12.16 -2.56
CA THR A 95 3.05 -12.42 -1.43
C THR A 95 3.68 -11.16 -0.86
N THR A 96 3.59 -10.04 -1.57
CA THR A 96 4.02 -8.72 -1.11
C THR A 96 2.96 -7.68 -1.51
N ALA A 97 2.48 -6.89 -0.57
CA ALA A 97 1.50 -5.85 -0.85
C ALA A 97 1.89 -4.51 -0.20
N PHE A 98 1.97 -3.47 -1.02
CA PHE A 98 2.10 -2.10 -0.57
C PHE A 98 0.70 -1.49 -0.45
N HIS A 99 0.22 -1.35 0.77
CA HIS A 99 -1.09 -0.78 1.05
C HIS A 99 -1.08 0.73 0.84
N GLY A 100 -1.90 1.20 -0.07
CA GLY A 100 -2.07 2.61 -0.42
C GLY A 100 -2.82 3.37 0.69
N VAL A 101 -2.16 3.59 1.82
CA VAL A 101 -2.75 4.20 3.01
C VAL A 101 -2.78 5.71 2.84
N THR A 102 -3.97 6.26 2.68
CA THR A 102 -4.13 7.71 2.50
C THR A 102 -4.11 8.43 3.85
N LEU A 103 -3.29 9.47 3.94
CA LEU A 103 -3.36 10.49 4.99
C LEU A 103 -3.87 11.78 4.36
N SER A 104 -5.11 12.13 4.70
CA SER A 104 -5.83 13.28 4.15
C SER A 104 -6.27 14.25 5.25
N TRP A 105 -6.63 15.46 4.85
CA TRP A 105 -7.35 16.43 5.67
C TRP A 105 -8.81 16.01 5.93
N GLU A 106 -9.33 15.01 5.20
CA GLU A 106 -10.68 14.48 5.37
C GLU A 106 -10.81 13.73 6.71
N PRO A 107 -11.93 13.87 7.43
CA PRO A 107 -12.25 12.97 8.53
C PRO A 107 -12.65 11.56 8.00
N GLY A 108 -12.92 10.63 8.91
CA GLY A 108 -13.38 9.27 8.57
C GLY A 108 -12.24 8.34 8.14
N LEU A 109 -12.48 7.56 7.08
CA LEU A 109 -11.60 6.46 6.67
C LEU A 109 -10.16 6.88 6.32
N ARG A 110 -9.99 8.11 5.83
CA ARG A 110 -8.67 8.64 5.40
C ARG A 110 -8.13 9.73 6.33
N SER A 111 -8.69 9.80 7.53
CA SER A 111 -8.26 10.74 8.56
C SER A 111 -6.91 10.38 9.18
N GLU A 112 -6.31 11.33 9.86
CA GLU A 112 -5.13 11.09 10.70
C GLU A 112 -5.36 9.97 11.73
N ALA A 113 -6.53 9.94 12.37
CA ALA A 113 -6.86 8.92 13.35
C ALA A 113 -6.89 7.51 12.73
N ALA A 114 -7.50 7.36 11.53
CA ALA A 114 -7.52 6.10 10.80
C ALA A 114 -6.12 5.68 10.37
N PHE A 115 -5.31 6.60 9.86
CA PHE A 115 -3.91 6.36 9.51
C PHE A 115 -3.11 5.85 10.70
N ARG A 116 -3.16 6.53 11.84
CA ARG A 116 -2.46 6.12 13.06
C ARG A 116 -2.89 4.75 13.55
N ALA A 117 -4.20 4.46 13.51
CA ALA A 117 -4.75 3.17 13.92
C ALA A 117 -4.26 2.04 13.01
N LEU A 118 -4.20 2.27 11.69
CA LEU A 118 -3.67 1.29 10.74
C LEU A 118 -2.18 1.04 10.95
N VAL A 119 -1.37 2.10 11.11
CA VAL A 119 0.07 1.97 11.38
C VAL A 119 0.32 1.20 12.67
N ALA A 120 -0.44 1.47 13.73
CA ALA A 120 -0.33 0.74 14.98
C ALA A 120 -0.70 -0.74 14.82
N ALA A 121 -1.76 -1.06 14.08
CA ALA A 121 -2.16 -2.43 13.78
C ALA A 121 -1.09 -3.16 12.95
N TRP A 122 -0.54 -2.50 11.94
CA TRP A 122 0.53 -3.04 11.10
C TRP A 122 1.77 -3.38 11.94
N ILE A 123 2.22 -2.47 12.83
CA ILE A 123 3.35 -2.72 13.75
C ILE A 123 3.06 -3.92 14.66
N ALA A 124 1.85 -3.99 15.23
CA ALA A 124 1.46 -5.06 16.15
C ALA A 124 1.38 -6.45 15.47
N LEU A 125 1.13 -6.49 14.17
CA LEU A 125 1.04 -7.71 13.37
C LEU A 125 2.34 -8.06 12.63
N ALA A 126 3.39 -7.25 12.76
CA ALA A 126 4.67 -7.48 12.09
C ALA A 126 5.20 -8.90 12.38
N GLY A 127 5.55 -9.64 11.32
CA GLY A 127 6.04 -11.03 11.39
C GLY A 127 4.97 -12.08 11.75
N ARG A 128 3.69 -11.71 11.82
CA ARG A 128 2.57 -12.61 12.13
C ARG A 128 1.66 -12.89 10.94
N LEU A 129 1.77 -12.11 9.89
CA LEU A 129 1.04 -12.25 8.63
C LEU A 129 1.83 -13.11 7.65
N GLY A 130 1.15 -13.73 6.71
CA GLY A 130 1.75 -14.65 5.76
C GLY A 130 2.37 -13.95 4.54
N ALA A 131 1.78 -12.84 4.09
CA ALA A 131 2.35 -11.97 3.08
C ALA A 131 3.25 -10.88 3.70
N ASP A 132 4.15 -10.31 2.90
CA ASP A 132 4.93 -9.12 3.27
C ASP A 132 4.08 -7.86 3.07
N HIS A 133 3.50 -7.36 4.15
CA HIS A 133 2.68 -6.15 4.14
C HIS A 133 3.54 -4.92 4.32
N ARG A 134 3.42 -3.97 3.42
CA ARG A 134 4.16 -2.71 3.40
C ARG A 134 3.22 -1.52 3.33
N ILE A 135 3.58 -0.41 3.93
CA ILE A 135 2.80 0.83 3.85
C ILE A 135 3.33 1.69 2.71
N HIS A 136 2.46 1.94 1.74
CA HIS A 136 2.58 2.97 0.72
C HIS A 136 1.78 4.17 1.21
N LEU A 137 2.46 5.14 1.84
CA LEU A 137 1.82 6.36 2.31
C LEU A 137 1.39 7.21 1.11
N ARG A 138 0.08 7.39 0.94
CA ARG A 138 -0.52 8.34 0.00
C ARG A 138 -0.79 9.63 0.75
N LEU A 139 0.13 10.58 0.64
CA LEU A 139 0.07 11.85 1.35
C LEU A 139 -0.66 12.90 0.51
N GLU A 140 -1.84 13.32 0.97
CA GLU A 140 -2.52 14.46 0.36
C GLU A 140 -1.73 15.75 0.61
N THR A 141 -1.50 16.53 -0.44
CA THR A 141 -0.67 17.74 -0.38
C THR A 141 -1.24 18.82 0.53
N TYR A 142 -2.53 18.76 0.84
CA TYR A 142 -3.22 19.63 1.78
C TYR A 142 -3.35 19.05 3.20
N ALA A 143 -2.75 17.88 3.48
CA ALA A 143 -2.78 17.27 4.81
C ALA A 143 -1.66 17.81 5.73
N MET A 144 -1.30 19.07 5.60
CA MET A 144 -0.18 19.73 6.28
C MET A 144 -0.24 19.59 7.80
N ASP A 145 -1.44 19.73 8.36
CA ASP A 145 -1.65 19.68 9.81
C ASP A 145 -1.48 18.27 10.39
N HIS A 146 -1.55 17.23 9.55
CA HIS A 146 -1.41 15.83 9.91
C HIS A 146 0.00 15.28 9.68
N TRP A 147 0.91 16.11 9.16
CA TRP A 147 2.30 15.73 8.90
C TRP A 147 3.03 15.11 10.08
N PRO A 148 2.86 15.59 11.33
CA PRO A 148 3.54 14.97 12.49
C PRO A 148 3.26 13.48 12.62
N SER A 149 2.07 13.00 12.25
CA SER A 149 1.74 11.57 12.28
C SER A 149 2.43 10.79 11.17
N ALA A 150 2.56 11.36 9.97
CA ALA A 150 3.35 10.76 8.89
C ALA A 150 4.83 10.69 9.26
N GLU A 151 5.37 11.77 9.82
CA GLU A 151 6.77 11.84 10.24
C GLU A 151 7.09 10.83 11.34
N ALA A 152 6.19 10.64 12.30
CA ALA A 152 6.31 9.61 13.33
C ALA A 152 6.32 8.20 12.72
N ALA A 153 5.45 7.91 11.74
CA ALA A 153 5.41 6.64 11.04
C ALA A 153 6.70 6.39 10.22
N ILE A 154 7.24 7.42 9.58
CA ILE A 154 8.53 7.37 8.88
C ILE A 154 9.66 7.07 9.86
N ALA A 155 9.70 7.75 11.00
CA ALA A 155 10.71 7.53 12.04
C ALA A 155 10.66 6.12 12.64
N ALA A 156 9.46 5.54 12.72
CA ALA A 156 9.24 4.16 13.17
C ALA A 156 9.59 3.10 12.10
N GLY A 157 10.00 3.50 10.89
CA GLY A 157 10.28 2.57 9.78
C GLY A 157 9.02 1.92 9.19
N ALA A 158 7.84 2.48 9.46
CA ALA A 158 6.59 1.90 9.00
C ALA A 158 6.23 2.28 7.54
N VAL A 159 6.80 3.35 7.00
CA VAL A 159 6.54 3.80 5.63
C VAL A 159 7.60 3.26 4.68
N HIS A 160 7.17 2.56 3.61
CA HIS A 160 8.05 1.89 2.65
C HIS A 160 8.08 2.60 1.28
N LEU A 161 7.01 3.32 0.97
CA LEU A 161 6.85 4.13 -0.23
C LEU A 161 6.01 5.35 0.14
N LEU A 162 6.37 6.53 -0.35
CA LEU A 162 5.58 7.75 -0.18
C LEU A 162 5.14 8.26 -1.55
N ALA A 163 3.84 8.46 -1.75
CA ALA A 163 3.31 9.12 -2.94
C ALA A 163 2.58 10.40 -2.55
N PHE A 164 2.89 11.48 -3.27
CA PHE A 164 2.14 12.72 -3.15
C PHE A 164 0.88 12.67 -3.99
N ASN A 165 -0.25 13.03 -3.37
CA ASN A 165 -1.56 13.11 -4.00
C ASN A 165 -2.10 14.54 -3.92
N ASP A 166 -2.77 14.99 -4.97
CA ASP A 166 -3.44 16.30 -4.98
C ASP A 166 -4.87 16.14 -5.50
N HIS A 167 -5.75 15.69 -4.63
CA HIS A 167 -7.16 15.47 -4.97
C HIS A 167 -8.09 16.59 -4.45
N THR A 168 -7.60 17.57 -3.70
CA THR A 168 -8.44 18.54 -2.98
C THR A 168 -9.33 19.33 -3.93
N ALA A 169 -8.79 19.82 -5.06
CA ALA A 169 -9.57 20.53 -6.06
C ALA A 169 -10.64 19.64 -6.71
N GLU A 170 -10.32 18.39 -7.02
CA GLU A 170 -11.25 17.41 -7.59
C GLU A 170 -12.35 17.03 -6.58
N ILE A 171 -12.00 16.86 -5.30
CA ILE A 171 -12.96 16.60 -4.23
C ILE A 171 -13.95 17.79 -4.13
N ALA A 172 -13.44 19.03 -4.12
CA ALA A 172 -14.29 20.24 -4.08
C ALA A 172 -15.24 20.28 -5.29
N ARG A 173 -14.73 20.02 -6.49
CA ARG A 173 -15.52 19.99 -7.72
C ARG A 173 -16.62 18.92 -7.68
N ARG A 174 -16.31 17.71 -7.21
CA ARG A 174 -17.30 16.62 -7.13
C ARG A 174 -18.28 16.82 -5.97
N ALA A 175 -17.83 17.32 -4.84
CA ALA A 175 -18.70 17.61 -3.71
C ALA A 175 -19.70 18.75 -3.97
N SER A 176 -19.45 19.62 -4.97
CA SER A 176 -20.41 20.62 -5.42
C SER A 176 -21.57 20.06 -6.26
N ASP A 177 -21.44 18.82 -6.75
CA ASP A 177 -22.49 18.12 -7.51
C ASP A 177 -23.20 17.11 -6.58
N PRO A 178 -24.47 17.31 -6.23
CA PRO A 178 -25.22 16.41 -5.34
C PRO A 178 -25.22 14.95 -5.78
N ALA A 179 -25.19 14.68 -7.11
CA ALA A 179 -25.16 13.33 -7.64
C ALA A 179 -23.83 12.60 -7.41
N ARG A 180 -22.74 13.34 -7.13
CA ARG A 180 -21.40 12.80 -6.98
C ARG A 180 -20.84 12.96 -5.57
N ALA A 181 -21.48 13.75 -4.72
CA ALA A 181 -21.04 14.08 -3.37
C ALA A 181 -21.05 12.86 -2.44
N SER A 182 -21.97 11.90 -2.64
CA SER A 182 -22.21 10.79 -1.71
C SER A 182 -20.95 9.97 -1.42
N ARG A 183 -20.13 9.66 -2.43
CA ARG A 183 -18.91 8.87 -2.27
C ARG A 183 -17.93 9.49 -1.26
N TYR A 184 -17.80 10.82 -1.27
CA TYR A 184 -16.90 11.54 -0.36
C TYR A 184 -17.56 11.75 1.00
N ALA A 185 -18.86 12.04 1.01
CA ALA A 185 -19.66 12.19 2.20
C ALA A 185 -19.65 10.92 3.07
N ASP A 186 -19.93 9.76 2.46
CA ASP A 186 -19.97 8.46 3.14
C ASP A 186 -18.62 8.12 3.78
N ARG A 187 -17.53 8.27 3.04
CA ARG A 187 -16.18 7.97 3.51
C ARG A 187 -15.73 8.92 4.63
N ALA A 188 -16.09 10.20 4.52
CA ALA A 188 -15.78 11.23 5.50
C ALA A 188 -16.76 11.25 6.69
N LYS A 189 -17.88 10.52 6.61
CA LYS A 189 -18.99 10.58 7.60
C LYS A 189 -19.57 12.00 7.76
N LEU A 190 -19.70 12.70 6.64
CA LEU A 190 -20.18 14.06 6.52
C LEU A 190 -21.27 14.15 5.47
N THR A 191 -21.91 15.32 5.37
CA THR A 191 -22.77 15.68 4.25
C THR A 191 -21.93 16.24 3.09
N GLY A 192 -22.48 16.23 1.87
CA GLY A 192 -21.80 16.81 0.69
C GLY A 192 -21.43 18.29 0.89
N PRO A 193 -22.33 19.16 1.40
CA PRO A 193 -22.00 20.55 1.72
C PRO A 193 -20.86 20.72 2.73
N GLU A 194 -20.79 19.86 3.76
CA GLU A 194 -19.70 19.90 4.75
C GLU A 194 -18.35 19.50 4.11
N VAL A 195 -18.32 18.45 3.28
CA VAL A 195 -17.11 18.08 2.52
C VAL A 195 -16.66 19.23 1.63
N LEU A 196 -17.61 19.89 0.93
CA LEU A 196 -17.30 21.02 0.08
C LEU A 196 -16.73 22.20 0.86
N ALA A 197 -17.31 22.49 2.03
CA ALA A 197 -16.83 23.57 2.89
C ALA A 197 -15.39 23.31 3.36
N LEU A 198 -15.09 22.09 3.81
CA LEU A 198 -13.74 21.68 4.21
C LEU A 198 -12.76 21.76 3.04
N ALA A 199 -13.12 21.24 1.87
CA ALA A 199 -12.26 21.29 0.70
C ALA A 199 -11.93 22.73 0.28
N LYS A 200 -12.91 23.64 0.32
CA LYS A 200 -12.68 25.06 0.06
C LYS A 200 -11.77 25.72 1.10
N ALA A 201 -11.91 25.35 2.36
CA ALA A 201 -11.02 25.85 3.42
C ALA A 201 -9.57 25.39 3.20
N MET A 202 -9.37 24.14 2.76
CA MET A 202 -8.04 23.65 2.39
C MET A 202 -7.48 24.38 1.17
N LEU A 203 -8.26 24.55 0.10
CA LEU A 203 -7.83 25.28 -1.10
C LEU A 203 -7.43 26.74 -0.82
N ALA A 204 -8.00 27.37 0.20
CA ALA A 204 -7.59 28.71 0.62
C ALA A 204 -6.16 28.77 1.21
N ARG A 205 -5.56 27.62 1.50
CA ARG A 205 -4.19 27.48 2.03
C ARG A 205 -3.19 27.00 0.97
N ALA A 206 -3.47 27.22 -0.30
CA ALA A 206 -2.66 26.73 -1.42
C ALA A 206 -1.19 27.21 -1.39
N ASP A 207 -0.93 28.39 -0.83
CA ASP A 207 0.41 28.95 -0.65
C ASP A 207 1.28 28.17 0.35
N GLU A 208 0.67 27.40 1.25
CA GLU A 208 1.40 26.54 2.20
C GLU A 208 1.86 25.19 1.58
N VAL A 209 1.26 24.78 0.45
CA VAL A 209 1.42 23.43 -0.12
C VAL A 209 2.87 23.19 -0.60
N GLU A 210 3.42 24.08 -1.44
CA GLU A 210 4.76 23.89 -1.99
C GLU A 210 5.84 23.82 -0.90
N PRO A 211 5.87 24.73 0.10
CA PRO A 211 6.82 24.61 1.19
C PRO A 211 6.65 23.31 2.00
N PHE A 212 5.41 22.86 2.18
CA PHE A 212 5.12 21.60 2.88
C PHE A 212 5.63 20.39 2.10
N VAL A 213 5.30 20.28 0.82
CA VAL A 213 5.71 19.18 -0.05
C VAL A 213 7.23 19.07 -0.13
N ALA A 214 7.94 20.20 -0.24
CA ALA A 214 9.40 20.22 -0.25
C ALA A 214 9.97 19.64 1.05
N ARG A 215 9.47 20.06 2.23
CA ARG A 215 9.91 19.52 3.52
C ARG A 215 9.61 18.02 3.66
N ALA A 216 8.43 17.58 3.20
CA ALA A 216 8.04 16.17 3.25
C ALA A 216 8.94 15.31 2.34
N ALA A 217 9.27 15.80 1.15
CA ALA A 217 10.19 15.14 0.23
C ALA A 217 11.60 15.04 0.81
N ASP A 218 12.12 16.11 1.42
CA ASP A 218 13.43 16.11 2.06
C ASP A 218 13.48 15.10 3.22
N ARG A 219 12.43 15.03 4.01
CA ARG A 219 12.32 14.07 5.12
C ARG A 219 12.28 12.63 4.63
N ALA A 220 11.49 12.33 3.59
CA ALA A 220 11.41 11.01 2.98
C ALA A 220 12.76 10.58 2.38
N ARG A 221 13.42 11.49 1.65
CA ARG A 221 14.75 11.27 1.07
C ARG A 221 15.79 10.99 2.15
N GLY A 222 15.79 11.78 3.24
CA GLY A 222 16.69 11.58 4.38
C GLY A 222 16.47 10.26 5.12
N ALA A 223 15.28 9.67 4.99
CA ALA A 223 14.95 8.35 5.52
C ALA A 223 15.15 7.21 4.51
N GLY A 224 15.62 7.49 3.29
CA GLY A 224 15.81 6.49 2.24
C GLY A 224 14.51 5.93 1.65
N ILE A 225 13.38 6.65 1.82
CA ILE A 225 12.08 6.22 1.30
C ILE A 225 11.99 6.59 -0.17
N VAL A 226 11.61 5.63 -1.01
CA VAL A 226 11.29 5.87 -2.43
C VAL A 226 10.02 6.74 -2.50
N MET A 227 10.08 7.75 -3.36
CA MET A 227 8.95 8.65 -3.57
C MET A 227 8.33 8.46 -4.94
N ALA A 228 7.04 8.75 -5.03
CA ALA A 228 6.25 8.72 -6.25
C ALA A 228 5.27 9.90 -6.26
N SER A 229 4.70 10.16 -7.41
CA SER A 229 3.53 11.02 -7.57
C SER A 229 2.34 10.20 -8.03
N HIS A 230 1.15 10.74 -7.86
CA HIS A 230 -0.10 10.07 -8.19
C HIS A 230 -0.98 10.96 -9.06
N ASP A 231 -1.57 10.37 -10.10
CA ASP A 231 -2.51 11.04 -11.02
C ASP A 231 -1.92 12.27 -11.75
N ASP A 232 -0.67 12.17 -12.20
CA ASP A 232 -0.02 13.24 -12.97
C ASP A 232 -0.78 13.52 -14.27
N ALA A 233 -1.49 14.64 -14.30
CA ALA A 233 -2.36 15.01 -15.40
C ALA A 233 -1.63 15.60 -16.62
N SER A 234 -0.35 16.01 -16.47
CA SER A 234 0.42 16.66 -17.53
C SER A 234 1.92 16.35 -17.43
N PRO A 235 2.68 16.56 -18.53
CA PRO A 235 4.14 16.48 -18.52
C PRO A 235 4.79 17.43 -17.51
N GLU A 236 4.23 18.62 -17.32
CA GLU A 236 4.71 19.64 -16.38
C GLU A 236 4.55 19.16 -14.94
N SER A 237 3.38 18.59 -14.60
CA SER A 237 3.15 17.96 -13.30
C SER A 237 4.18 16.88 -13.01
N ARG A 238 4.40 15.98 -13.97
CA ARG A 238 5.42 14.93 -13.87
C ARG A 238 6.84 15.49 -13.71
N ALA A 239 7.19 16.54 -14.45
CA ALA A 239 8.50 17.18 -14.35
C ALA A 239 8.72 17.80 -12.95
N ARG A 240 7.68 18.44 -12.39
CA ARG A 240 7.68 18.98 -11.01
C ARG A 240 7.99 17.88 -9.99
N TRP A 241 7.25 16.76 -10.02
CA TRP A 241 7.45 15.66 -9.08
C TRP A 241 8.82 15.00 -9.24
N ARG A 242 9.29 14.84 -10.48
CA ARG A 242 10.64 14.33 -10.76
C ARG A 242 11.72 15.24 -10.16
N ALA A 243 11.55 16.56 -10.24
CA ALA A 243 12.48 17.51 -9.62
C ALA A 243 12.54 17.37 -8.09
N LEU A 244 11.48 16.89 -7.45
CA LEU A 244 11.42 16.57 -6.02
C LEU A 244 11.97 15.17 -5.69
N GLY A 245 12.33 14.36 -6.70
CA GLY A 245 12.91 13.02 -6.52
C GLY A 245 11.92 11.86 -6.60
N CYS A 246 10.73 12.09 -7.17
CA CYS A 246 9.74 11.05 -7.48
C CYS A 246 10.04 10.30 -8.78
#